data_280aa094f9b8621308381b7d47f18302
#
_entry.id   280aa094f9b8621308381b7d47f18302
#
_cell.length_a   1.000
_cell.length_b   1.000
_cell.length_c   1.000
_cell.angle_alpha   90.00
_cell.angle_beta   90.00
_cell.angle_gamma   90.00
#
_symmetry.space_group_name_H-M   'P 1'
#
loop_
_entity.id
_entity.type
_entity.pdbx_description
1 polymer ?
#
loop_
_entity_poly.entity_id
_entity_poly.type
_entity_poly.pdbx_seq_one_letter_code
_entity_poly.pdbx_strand_id
1 'polypeptide(L)'
;RIMEEDNKKRQLQRAVSVFMLVVCLSAIAGGLGSATFSNYFKEVYHVDSAQRGFLEIPRESPGVLCALIISALAGFSDIGIAAVSQVLVMVGLMVMGAFSPSYGMMMIFLFIQSLGMHLFMPLNDAISMDLAREGEVGKTLGNFKSKANMCTMVTAFVIFAGYRWGFFSFEDKILKP
;
A
#
# COMPACT_ATOMS: atom_id res chain seq x y z
N ARG A 1 -11.88 -14.78 -36.69
CA ARG A 1 -10.46 -14.53 -36.41
C ARG A 1 -10.20 -13.05 -36.08
N ILE A 2 -10.57 -12.07 -36.94
CA ILE A 2 -10.41 -10.62 -36.72
C ILE A 2 -11.22 -10.15 -35.47
N MET A 3 -12.48 -10.58 -35.33
CA MET A 3 -13.32 -10.24 -34.18
C MET A 3 -12.79 -10.82 -32.87
N GLU A 4 -12.18 -11.99 -32.90
CA GLU A 4 -11.58 -12.66 -31.74
C GLU A 4 -10.31 -11.92 -31.28
N GLU A 5 -9.51 -11.45 -32.22
CA GLU A 5 -8.32 -10.64 -31.94
C GLU A 5 -8.67 -9.27 -31.36
N ASP A 6 -9.71 -8.63 -31.88
CA ASP A 6 -10.23 -7.37 -31.33
C ASP A 6 -10.79 -7.53 -29.91
N ASN A 7 -11.50 -8.63 -29.65
CA ASN A 7 -12.00 -8.93 -28.31
C ASN A 7 -10.85 -9.15 -27.31
N LYS A 8 -9.80 -9.88 -27.71
CA LYS A 8 -8.63 -10.11 -26.87
C LYS A 8 -7.88 -8.81 -26.57
N LYS A 9 -7.71 -7.92 -27.55
CA LYS A 9 -7.12 -6.59 -27.33
C LYS A 9 -7.94 -5.74 -26.36
N ARG A 10 -9.25 -5.72 -26.49
CA ARG A 10 -10.15 -4.99 -25.58
C ARG A 10 -10.09 -5.55 -24.16
N GLN A 11 -10.05 -6.87 -24.00
CA GLN A 11 -9.91 -7.50 -22.68
C GLN A 11 -8.59 -7.14 -22.01
N LEU A 12 -7.47 -7.18 -22.75
CA LEU A 12 -6.17 -6.78 -22.23
C LEU A 12 -6.14 -5.29 -21.83
N GLN A 13 -6.68 -4.41 -22.66
CA GLN A 13 -6.75 -2.98 -22.33
C GLN A 13 -7.59 -2.73 -21.07
N ARG A 14 -8.70 -3.47 -20.91
CA ARG A 14 -9.54 -3.39 -19.71
C ARG A 14 -8.80 -3.89 -18.47
N ALA A 15 -8.09 -5.00 -18.56
CA ALA A 15 -7.27 -5.54 -17.48
C ALA A 15 -6.18 -4.55 -17.06
N VAL A 16 -5.45 -3.96 -18.01
CA VAL A 16 -4.44 -2.92 -17.76
C VAL A 16 -5.05 -1.70 -17.06
N SER A 17 -6.23 -1.24 -17.51
CA SER A 17 -6.89 -0.06 -16.91
C SER A 17 -7.37 -0.33 -15.49
N VAL A 18 -7.98 -1.50 -15.24
CA VAL A 18 -8.43 -1.90 -13.90
C VAL A 18 -7.24 -2.07 -12.97
N PHE A 19 -6.19 -2.74 -13.41
CA PHE A 19 -5.01 -2.94 -12.59
C PHE A 19 -4.29 -1.61 -12.31
N MET A 20 -4.24 -0.69 -13.27
CA MET A 20 -3.72 0.66 -13.07
C MET A 20 -4.48 1.40 -11.96
N LEU A 21 -5.80 1.27 -11.92
CA LEU A 21 -6.61 1.85 -10.84
C LEU A 21 -6.22 1.26 -9.48
N VAL A 22 -6.05 -0.06 -9.38
CA VAL A 22 -5.61 -0.73 -8.15
C VAL A 22 -4.24 -0.21 -7.72
N VAL A 23 -3.28 -0.12 -8.63
CA VAL A 23 -1.92 0.41 -8.37
C VAL A 23 -1.96 1.86 -7.88
N CYS A 24 -2.77 2.71 -8.49
CA CYS A 24 -2.93 4.11 -8.06
C CYS A 24 -3.58 4.21 -6.67
N LEU A 25 -4.62 3.45 -6.40
CA LEU A 25 -5.28 3.43 -5.07
C LEU A 25 -4.34 2.90 -3.99
N SER A 26 -3.57 1.86 -4.30
CA SER A 26 -2.53 1.32 -3.42
C SER A 26 -1.43 2.35 -3.12
N ALA A 27 -1.02 3.10 -4.14
CA ALA A 27 -0.03 4.17 -4.01
C ALA A 27 -0.56 5.35 -3.17
N ILE A 28 -1.84 5.69 -3.28
CA ILE A 28 -2.49 6.68 -2.41
C ILE A 28 -2.48 6.20 -0.95
N ALA A 29 -2.86 4.95 -0.69
CA ALA A 29 -2.85 4.38 0.65
C ALA A 29 -1.43 4.35 1.25
N GLY A 30 -0.43 3.93 0.47
CA GLY A 30 0.98 3.95 0.87
C GLY A 30 1.51 5.36 1.12
N GLY A 31 1.14 6.32 0.26
CA GLY A 31 1.48 7.73 0.39
C GLY A 31 0.88 8.37 1.64
N LEU A 32 -0.38 8.02 1.96
CA LEU A 32 -1.05 8.46 3.18
C LEU A 32 -0.31 7.95 4.42
N GLY A 33 0.03 6.66 4.49
CA GLY A 33 0.82 6.08 5.58
C GLY A 33 2.17 6.77 5.72
N SER A 34 2.92 6.89 4.63
CA SER A 34 4.26 7.50 4.64
C SER A 34 4.25 8.97 5.09
N ALA A 35 3.22 9.73 4.73
CA ALA A 35 3.11 11.14 5.09
C ALA A 35 2.60 11.37 6.52
N THR A 36 1.87 10.41 7.11
CA THR A 36 1.19 10.62 8.40
C THR A 36 1.78 9.85 9.57
N PHE A 37 2.34 8.66 9.36
CA PHE A 37 2.77 7.76 10.45
C PHE A 37 3.75 8.40 11.42
N SER A 38 4.71 9.15 10.91
CA SER A 38 5.72 9.80 11.75
C SER A 38 5.10 10.76 12.77
N ASN A 39 4.17 11.59 12.31
CA ASN A 39 3.45 12.54 13.17
C ASN A 39 2.43 11.82 14.06
N TYR A 40 1.71 10.86 13.50
CA TYR A 40 0.75 10.05 14.23
C TYR A 40 1.38 9.35 15.45
N PHE A 41 2.51 8.68 15.27
CA PHE A 41 3.21 8.02 16.38
C PHE A 41 3.71 9.01 17.42
N LYS A 42 4.21 10.17 16.98
CA LYS A 42 4.70 11.21 17.89
C LYS A 42 3.58 11.89 18.65
N GLU A 43 2.51 12.28 17.98
CA GLU A 43 1.46 13.12 18.56
C GLU A 43 0.44 12.31 19.34
N VAL A 44 0.06 11.11 18.87
CA VAL A 44 -0.96 10.27 19.51
C VAL A 44 -0.36 9.38 20.61
N TYR A 45 0.82 8.80 20.37
CA TYR A 45 1.44 7.84 21.30
C TYR A 45 2.66 8.38 22.02
N HIS A 46 3.06 9.63 21.77
CA HIS A 46 4.22 10.29 22.38
C HIS A 46 5.53 9.49 22.21
N VAL A 47 5.67 8.80 21.08
CA VAL A 47 6.81 7.93 20.76
C VAL A 47 8.09 8.76 20.71
N ASP A 48 9.07 8.41 21.52
CA ASP A 48 10.40 8.99 21.51
C ASP A 48 11.31 8.39 20.41
N SER A 49 12.53 8.88 20.29
CA SER A 49 13.47 8.42 19.26
C SER A 49 13.89 6.96 19.40
N ALA A 50 13.97 6.43 20.62
CA ALA A 50 14.32 5.03 20.88
C ALA A 50 13.13 4.12 20.55
N GLN A 51 11.94 4.48 21.01
CA GLN A 51 10.69 3.76 20.71
C GLN A 51 10.41 3.74 19.20
N ARG A 52 10.80 4.79 18.46
CA ARG A 52 10.67 4.82 17.00
C ARG A 52 11.47 3.70 16.34
N GLY A 53 12.66 3.37 16.86
CA GLY A 53 13.43 2.21 16.41
C GLY A 53 12.68 0.89 16.61
N PHE A 54 11.96 0.74 17.73
CA PHE A 54 11.15 -0.45 17.97
C PHE A 54 9.96 -0.59 17.02
N LEU A 55 9.37 0.53 16.56
CA LEU A 55 8.27 0.51 15.58
C LEU A 55 8.72 0.00 14.20
N GLU A 56 10.01 0.10 13.87
CA GLU A 56 10.53 -0.46 12.63
C GLU A 56 10.47 -2.01 12.62
N ILE A 57 10.47 -2.67 13.79
CA ILE A 57 10.35 -4.13 13.86
C ILE A 57 9.03 -4.62 13.26
N PRO A 58 7.83 -4.22 13.72
CA PRO A 58 6.58 -4.63 13.10
C PRO A 58 6.41 -4.06 11.68
N ARG A 59 7.08 -2.97 11.34
CA ARG A 59 6.98 -2.35 10.03
C ARG A 59 7.83 -3.07 8.96
N GLU A 60 9.02 -3.55 9.31
CA GLU A 60 9.96 -4.13 8.34
C GLU A 60 10.04 -5.67 8.41
N SER A 61 9.69 -6.29 9.55
CA SER A 61 9.71 -7.75 9.67
C SER A 61 8.83 -8.50 8.65
N PRO A 62 7.66 -7.97 8.19
CA PRO A 62 6.90 -8.58 7.12
C PRO A 62 7.68 -8.69 5.81
N GLY A 63 8.59 -7.76 5.52
CA GLY A 63 9.45 -7.81 4.34
C GLY A 63 10.36 -9.04 4.32
N VAL A 64 10.90 -9.42 5.48
CA VAL A 64 11.69 -10.64 5.63
C VAL A 64 10.84 -11.90 5.47
N LEU A 65 9.61 -11.88 5.98
CA LEU A 65 8.68 -13.02 5.91
C LEU A 65 8.03 -13.17 4.54
N CYS A 66 7.99 -12.09 3.75
CA CYS A 66 7.28 -12.02 2.48
C CYS A 66 7.65 -13.16 1.52
N ALA A 67 8.96 -13.45 1.35
CA ALA A 67 9.43 -14.51 0.46
C ALA A 67 8.92 -15.90 0.89
N LEU A 68 8.90 -16.18 2.20
CA LEU A 68 8.40 -17.45 2.74
C LEU A 68 6.88 -17.55 2.55
N ILE A 69 6.16 -16.48 2.80
CA ILE A 69 4.70 -16.45 2.66
C ILE A 69 4.29 -16.62 1.19
N ILE A 70 4.93 -15.93 0.25
CA ILE A 70 4.65 -16.07 -1.19
C ILE A 70 4.97 -17.47 -1.66
N SER A 71 6.09 -18.06 -1.20
CA SER A 71 6.45 -19.45 -1.52
C SER A 71 5.42 -20.45 -1.01
N ALA A 72 4.89 -20.24 0.19
CA ALA A 72 3.83 -21.08 0.76
C ALA A 72 2.50 -20.92 0.02
N LEU A 73 2.24 -19.74 -0.57
CA LEU A 73 1.05 -19.43 -1.33
C LEU A 73 1.18 -19.68 -2.84
N ALA A 74 2.26 -20.33 -3.30
CA ALA A 74 2.53 -20.55 -4.73
C ALA A 74 1.43 -21.34 -5.48
N GLY A 75 0.50 -22.00 -4.78
CA GLY A 75 -0.67 -22.65 -5.37
C GLY A 75 -1.88 -21.75 -5.60
N PHE A 76 -1.82 -20.50 -5.16
CA PHE A 76 -2.90 -19.53 -5.32
C PHE A 76 -2.58 -18.55 -6.46
N SER A 77 -3.62 -17.91 -7.01
CA SER A 77 -3.41 -16.91 -8.05
C SER A 77 -2.81 -15.62 -7.51
N ASP A 78 -1.89 -15.02 -8.24
CA ASP A 78 -1.24 -13.74 -7.88
C ASP A 78 -2.27 -12.63 -7.64
N ILE A 79 -3.32 -12.59 -8.45
CA ILE A 79 -4.44 -11.63 -8.29
C ILE A 79 -5.16 -11.86 -6.96
N GLY A 80 -5.39 -13.13 -6.57
CA GLY A 80 -6.03 -13.46 -5.30
C GLY A 80 -5.19 -13.02 -4.11
N ILE A 81 -3.89 -13.31 -4.12
CA ILE A 81 -2.96 -12.89 -3.07
C ILE A 81 -2.85 -11.35 -3.04
N ALA A 82 -2.78 -10.69 -4.20
CA ALA A 82 -2.77 -9.24 -4.30
C ALA A 82 -4.05 -8.62 -3.71
N ALA A 83 -5.21 -9.19 -3.95
CA ALA A 83 -6.47 -8.71 -3.37
C ALA A 83 -6.47 -8.84 -1.83
N VAL A 84 -6.04 -9.98 -1.31
CA VAL A 84 -5.92 -10.19 0.15
C VAL A 84 -4.92 -9.20 0.75
N SER A 85 -3.78 -8.98 0.11
CA SER A 85 -2.78 -8.02 0.59
C SER A 85 -3.33 -6.60 0.67
N GLN A 86 -4.17 -6.16 -0.28
CA GLN A 86 -4.82 -4.85 -0.21
C GLN A 86 -5.86 -4.76 0.91
N VAL A 87 -6.58 -5.85 1.20
CA VAL A 87 -7.48 -5.91 2.37
C VAL A 87 -6.69 -5.76 3.67
N LEU A 88 -5.53 -6.41 3.80
CA LEU A 88 -4.66 -6.25 4.98
C LEU A 88 -4.19 -4.79 5.15
N VAL A 89 -3.77 -4.14 4.06
CA VAL A 89 -3.41 -2.71 4.09
C VAL A 89 -4.58 -1.86 4.57
N MET A 90 -5.75 -2.07 3.99
CA MET A 90 -6.96 -1.32 4.32
C MET A 90 -7.36 -1.50 5.78
N VAL A 91 -7.41 -2.73 6.27
CA VAL A 91 -7.77 -3.04 7.68
C VAL A 91 -6.77 -2.39 8.63
N GLY A 92 -5.47 -2.52 8.39
CA GLY A 92 -4.45 -1.90 9.22
C GLY A 92 -4.58 -0.38 9.29
N LEU A 93 -4.72 0.29 8.15
CA LEU A 93 -4.90 1.75 8.09
C LEU A 93 -6.21 2.21 8.73
N MET A 94 -7.32 1.52 8.49
CA MET A 94 -8.61 1.89 9.05
C MET A 94 -8.63 1.77 10.57
N VAL A 95 -8.10 0.68 11.12
CA VAL A 95 -8.08 0.50 12.59
C VAL A 95 -7.18 1.54 13.25
N MET A 96 -5.97 1.76 12.73
CA MET A 96 -5.07 2.79 13.27
C MET A 96 -5.67 4.20 13.14
N GLY A 97 -6.25 4.53 12.00
CA GLY A 97 -6.75 5.88 11.73
C GLY A 97 -8.11 6.18 12.39
N ALA A 98 -9.05 5.24 12.40
CA ALA A 98 -10.41 5.47 12.90
C ALA A 98 -10.54 5.26 14.41
N PHE A 99 -9.86 4.26 14.97
CA PHE A 99 -10.09 3.84 16.36
C PHE A 99 -8.98 4.24 17.32
N SER A 100 -7.83 4.70 16.81
CA SER A 100 -6.65 5.05 17.65
C SER A 100 -6.44 4.04 18.79
N PRO A 101 -6.13 2.77 18.47
CA PRO A 101 -6.08 1.69 19.44
C PRO A 101 -4.97 1.90 20.47
N SER A 102 -4.94 1.10 21.56
CA SER A 102 -3.80 1.09 22.48
C SER A 102 -2.48 0.84 21.73
N TYR A 103 -1.36 1.27 22.30
CA TYR A 103 -0.03 1.14 21.66
C TYR A 103 0.29 -0.28 21.18
N GLY A 104 -0.01 -1.31 21.99
CA GLY A 104 0.20 -2.70 21.60
C GLY A 104 -0.68 -3.15 20.43
N MET A 105 -1.94 -2.74 20.42
CA MET A 105 -2.85 -3.01 19.30
C MET A 105 -2.42 -2.24 18.02
N MET A 106 -1.96 -1.01 18.17
CA MET A 106 -1.40 -0.23 17.08
C MET A 106 -0.22 -0.96 16.42
N MET A 107 0.69 -1.54 17.19
CA MET A 107 1.81 -2.33 16.67
C MET A 107 1.34 -3.56 15.86
N ILE A 108 0.28 -4.24 16.31
CA ILE A 108 -0.31 -5.38 15.60
C ILE A 108 -0.89 -4.93 14.26
N PHE A 109 -1.64 -3.85 14.24
CA PHE A 109 -2.24 -3.34 13.00
C PHE A 109 -1.22 -2.68 12.07
N LEU A 110 -0.14 -2.12 12.62
CA LEU A 110 1.02 -1.68 11.84
C LEU A 110 1.70 -2.87 11.13
N PHE A 111 1.87 -4.00 11.82
CA PHE A 111 2.38 -5.23 11.22
C PHE A 111 1.45 -5.76 10.13
N ILE A 112 0.13 -5.81 10.37
CA ILE A 112 -0.86 -6.27 9.38
C ILE A 112 -0.85 -5.38 8.12
N GLN A 113 -0.83 -4.07 8.30
CA GLN A 113 -0.74 -3.11 7.21
C GLN A 113 0.55 -3.29 6.41
N SER A 114 1.68 -3.42 7.11
CA SER A 114 2.98 -3.62 6.49
C SER A 114 3.09 -4.95 5.76
N LEU A 115 2.53 -6.03 6.33
CA LEU A 115 2.47 -7.34 5.67
C LEU A 115 1.74 -7.24 4.33
N GLY A 116 0.59 -6.56 4.31
CA GLY A 116 -0.14 -6.33 3.05
C GLY A 116 0.69 -5.56 2.03
N MET A 117 1.40 -4.50 2.44
CA MET A 117 2.27 -3.73 1.55
C MET A 117 3.41 -4.59 0.97
N HIS A 118 4.12 -5.32 1.81
CA HIS A 118 5.27 -6.13 1.39
C HIS A 118 4.86 -7.31 0.51
N LEU A 119 3.68 -7.91 0.73
CA LEU A 119 3.14 -8.93 -0.17
C LEU A 119 2.72 -8.35 -1.52
N PHE A 120 2.15 -7.16 -1.54
CA PHE A 120 1.70 -6.53 -2.78
C PHE A 120 2.84 -6.10 -3.69
N MET A 121 3.99 -5.69 -3.15
CA MET A 121 5.10 -5.17 -3.96
C MET A 121 5.58 -6.13 -5.05
N PRO A 122 6.00 -7.38 -4.75
CA PRO A 122 6.42 -8.32 -5.78
C PRO A 122 5.28 -8.78 -6.69
N LEU A 123 4.06 -8.90 -6.16
CA LEU A 123 2.88 -9.26 -6.95
C LEU A 123 2.50 -8.15 -7.94
N ASN A 124 2.62 -6.89 -7.54
CA ASN A 124 2.43 -5.76 -8.44
C ASN A 124 3.39 -5.81 -9.64
N ASP A 125 4.64 -6.12 -9.40
CA ASP A 125 5.64 -6.25 -10.48
C ASP A 125 5.34 -7.47 -11.36
N ALA A 126 5.01 -8.63 -10.78
CA ALA A 126 4.63 -9.85 -11.52
C ALA A 126 3.40 -9.63 -12.41
N ILE A 127 2.30 -9.14 -11.85
CA ILE A 127 1.06 -8.86 -12.60
C ILE A 127 1.31 -7.80 -13.69
N SER A 128 2.13 -6.79 -13.40
CA SER A 128 2.50 -5.77 -14.40
C SER A 128 3.27 -6.36 -15.58
N MET A 129 4.13 -7.34 -15.32
CA MET A 129 4.86 -8.07 -16.38
C MET A 129 3.91 -8.94 -17.22
N ASP A 130 2.97 -9.64 -16.59
CA ASP A 130 1.98 -10.47 -17.29
C ASP A 130 1.04 -9.64 -18.17
N LEU A 131 0.76 -8.39 -17.78
CA LEU A 131 -0.05 -7.46 -18.56
C LEU A 131 0.73 -6.77 -19.68
N ALA A 132 2.05 -6.93 -19.72
CA ALA A 132 2.89 -6.32 -20.74
C ALA A 132 2.74 -7.04 -22.08
N ARG A 133 2.87 -6.27 -23.18
CA ARG A 133 3.02 -6.86 -24.51
C ARG A 133 4.43 -7.41 -24.65
N GLU A 134 4.57 -8.39 -25.53
CA GLU A 134 5.86 -8.96 -25.87
C GLU A 134 6.85 -7.85 -26.29
N GLY A 135 8.02 -7.82 -25.67
CA GLY A 135 9.04 -6.79 -25.88
C GLY A 135 8.81 -5.44 -25.19
N GLU A 136 7.67 -5.21 -24.52
CA GLU A 136 7.32 -3.92 -23.86
C GLU A 136 7.31 -4.00 -22.33
N VAL A 137 7.87 -5.03 -21.70
CA VAL A 137 7.84 -5.24 -20.24
C VAL A 137 8.37 -4.02 -19.49
N GLY A 138 9.55 -3.53 -19.84
CA GLY A 138 10.15 -2.36 -19.17
C GLY A 138 9.31 -1.09 -19.28
N LYS A 139 8.70 -0.85 -20.45
CA LYS A 139 7.81 0.29 -20.69
C LYS A 139 6.54 0.18 -19.84
N THR A 140 5.97 -1.01 -19.75
CA THR A 140 4.75 -1.26 -18.98
C THR A 140 5.01 -1.08 -17.49
N LEU A 141 6.06 -1.70 -16.94
CA LEU A 141 6.47 -1.50 -15.55
C LEU A 141 6.75 -0.03 -15.25
N GLY A 142 7.52 0.64 -16.10
CA GLY A 142 7.83 2.06 -15.96
C GLY A 142 6.58 2.94 -15.92
N ASN A 143 5.58 2.63 -16.76
CA ASN A 143 4.31 3.35 -16.76
C ASN A 143 3.50 3.15 -15.46
N PHE A 144 3.40 1.90 -14.95
CA PHE A 144 2.74 1.63 -13.68
C PHE A 144 3.46 2.33 -12.52
N LYS A 145 4.78 2.19 -12.41
CA LYS A 145 5.60 2.81 -11.34
C LYS A 145 5.55 4.34 -11.40
N SER A 146 5.63 4.94 -12.58
CA SER A 146 5.53 6.39 -12.75
C SER A 146 4.18 6.92 -12.25
N LYS A 147 3.08 6.31 -12.63
CA LYS A 147 1.74 6.71 -12.18
C LYS A 147 1.54 6.48 -10.68
N ALA A 148 2.04 5.36 -10.14
CA ALA A 148 2.03 5.13 -8.69
C ALA A 148 2.78 6.23 -7.93
N ASN A 149 4.00 6.58 -8.37
CA ASN A 149 4.79 7.63 -7.75
C ASN A 149 4.11 9.00 -7.84
N MET A 150 3.45 9.32 -8.96
CA MET A 150 2.65 10.54 -9.07
C MET A 150 1.50 10.57 -8.06
N CYS A 151 0.78 9.46 -7.91
CA CYS A 151 -0.29 9.35 -6.90
C CYS A 151 0.26 9.53 -5.48
N THR A 152 1.39 8.93 -5.15
CA THR A 152 2.06 9.09 -3.86
C THR A 152 2.46 10.54 -3.61
N MET A 153 3.07 11.21 -4.60
CA MET A 153 3.46 12.62 -4.49
C MET A 153 2.26 13.53 -4.27
N VAL A 154 1.19 13.36 -5.06
CA VAL A 154 -0.04 14.16 -4.91
C VAL A 154 -0.64 13.92 -3.53
N THR A 155 -0.70 12.68 -3.07
CA THR A 155 -1.20 12.35 -1.73
C THR A 155 -0.39 13.03 -0.64
N ALA A 156 0.95 12.95 -0.69
CA ALA A 156 1.82 13.60 0.27
C ALA A 156 1.63 15.12 0.27
N PHE A 157 1.46 15.74 -0.91
CA PHE A 157 1.19 17.17 -1.01
C PHE A 157 -0.17 17.56 -0.42
N VAL A 158 -1.23 16.79 -0.70
CA VAL A 158 -2.57 17.01 -0.13
C VAL A 158 -2.53 16.89 1.41
N ILE A 159 -1.85 15.88 1.93
CA ILE A 159 -1.69 15.70 3.38
C ILE A 159 -0.92 16.88 3.99
N PHE A 160 0.21 17.26 3.39
CA PHE A 160 0.97 18.44 3.84
C PHE A 160 0.12 19.71 3.86
N ALA A 161 -0.61 19.98 2.76
CA ALA A 161 -1.48 21.14 2.66
C ALA A 161 -2.62 21.09 3.69
N GLY A 162 -3.22 19.92 3.91
CA GLY A 162 -4.28 19.72 4.89
C GLY A 162 -3.82 20.02 6.32
N TYR A 163 -2.64 19.58 6.73
CA TYR A 163 -2.05 19.93 8.02
C TYR A 163 -1.64 21.40 8.10
N ARG A 164 -1.04 21.94 7.03
CA ARG A 164 -0.58 23.35 7.00
C ARG A 164 -1.73 24.35 7.13
N TRP A 165 -2.89 24.03 6.59
CA TRP A 165 -4.08 24.90 6.65
C TRP A 165 -5.07 24.50 7.76
N GLY A 166 -4.73 23.52 8.61
CA GLY A 166 -5.54 23.13 9.77
C GLY A 166 -6.78 22.29 9.42
N PHE A 167 -6.88 21.76 8.20
CA PHE A 167 -7.96 20.83 7.85
C PHE A 167 -7.78 19.44 8.47
N PHE A 168 -6.54 19.05 8.76
CA PHE A 168 -6.19 17.78 9.40
C PHE A 168 -5.51 18.03 10.74
N SER A 169 -5.91 17.29 11.76
CA SER A 169 -5.38 17.35 13.12
C SER A 169 -5.45 15.97 13.75
N PHE A 170 -4.55 15.68 14.69
CA PHE A 170 -4.63 14.51 15.57
C PHE A 170 -5.18 14.86 16.95
N GLU A 171 -5.60 16.10 17.22
CA GLU A 171 -6.05 16.55 18.56
C GLU A 171 -7.17 15.68 19.13
N ASP A 172 -8.12 15.26 18.29
CA ASP A 172 -9.23 14.38 18.69
C ASP A 172 -8.78 12.92 18.93
N LYS A 173 -7.57 12.57 18.53
CA LYS A 173 -7.01 11.22 18.59
C LYS A 173 -5.98 11.06 19.72
N ILE A 174 -5.65 12.14 20.41
CA ILE A 174 -4.71 12.10 21.53
C ILE A 174 -5.36 11.30 22.68
N LEU A 175 -4.76 10.18 23.02
CA LEU A 175 -5.16 9.40 24.20
C LEU A 175 -4.93 10.28 25.42
N LYS A 176 -6.01 10.74 26.05
CA LYS A 176 -5.90 11.38 27.35
C LYS A 176 -5.35 10.35 28.35
N PRO A 177 -4.36 10.73 29.18
CA PRO A 177 -3.75 9.84 30.15
C PRO A 177 -4.77 9.32 31.18
#